data_886aa4bf27ef16ccee43835bae2da2d8
#
_entry.id   886aa4bf27ef16ccee43835bae2da2d8
#
_cell.length_a   1.000
_cell.length_b   1.000
_cell.length_c   1.000
_cell.angle_alpha   90.00
_cell.angle_beta   90.00
_cell.angle_gamma   90.00
#
_symmetry.space_group_name_H-M   'P 1'
#
loop_
_entity.id
_entity.type
_entity.pdbx_description
1 polymer ?
#
loop_
_entity_poly.entity_id
_entity_poly.type
_entity_poly.pdbx_seq_one_letter_code
_entity_poly.pdbx_strand_id
1 'polypeptide(L)'
;MIALAELVEFLDRFFEIEQFGDDKGGIFINSDCPIQRIGFALEPWPGFDQWVRDQNLDAVFLHRPWQLQEIPAGIGVIFYHLAFDERLTMGFNLRLTPALGMRHPQAFGKKSGRPLGMIAQILPQPIERYRHQIRGIFGGWEQIISGQFSTVDRIAVVGALNAQLVEAAAAQDVQIYITGQLRASATAAIESTGIEVIAIGHRRCELWGLRSLAGLVQERFAEISVMLPSPKQYN
;
A
#
# COMPACT_ATOMS: atom_id res chain seq x y z
N MET A 1 6.61 -0.80 25.88
CA MET A 1 7.72 -1.56 25.23
C MET A 1 7.19 -2.92 24.82
N ILE A 2 7.52 -3.39 23.63
CA ILE A 2 7.09 -4.69 23.10
C ILE A 2 8.30 -5.49 22.60
N ALA A 3 8.18 -6.82 22.53
CA ALA A 3 9.19 -7.66 21.91
C ALA A 3 9.04 -7.64 20.38
N LEU A 4 10.15 -7.82 19.64
CA LEU A 4 10.13 -7.94 18.18
C LEU A 4 9.19 -9.06 17.72
N ALA A 5 9.21 -10.20 18.42
CA ALA A 5 8.34 -11.35 18.13
C ALA A 5 6.84 -11.02 18.30
N GLU A 6 6.48 -10.20 19.30
CA GLU A 6 5.09 -9.78 19.51
C GLU A 6 4.58 -8.90 18.36
N LEU A 7 5.44 -7.99 17.86
CA LEU A 7 5.12 -7.17 16.70
C LEU A 7 4.96 -8.03 15.44
N VAL A 8 5.87 -8.98 15.22
CA VAL A 8 5.81 -9.90 14.07
C VAL A 8 4.55 -10.75 14.12
N GLU A 9 4.21 -11.33 15.25
CA GLU A 9 2.97 -12.11 15.41
C GLU A 9 1.71 -11.30 15.09
N PHE A 10 1.68 -10.03 15.48
CA PHE A 10 0.59 -9.11 15.12
C PHE A 10 0.53 -8.86 13.62
N LEU A 11 1.67 -8.57 12.97
CA LEU A 11 1.75 -8.30 11.54
C LEU A 11 1.47 -9.55 10.71
N ASP A 12 1.93 -10.72 11.12
CA ASP A 12 1.64 -12.01 10.47
C ASP A 12 0.13 -12.27 10.40
N ARG A 13 -0.57 -12.02 11.49
CA ARG A 13 -2.04 -12.13 11.52
C ARG A 13 -2.72 -11.08 10.64
N PHE A 14 -2.27 -9.83 10.70
CA PHE A 14 -2.83 -8.74 9.89
C PHE A 14 -2.66 -9.00 8.40
N PHE A 15 -1.48 -9.45 7.99
CA PHE A 15 -1.17 -9.76 6.60
C PHE A 15 -1.72 -11.11 6.13
N GLU A 16 -2.16 -11.99 7.04
CA GLU A 16 -2.57 -13.36 6.73
C GLU A 16 -1.48 -14.11 5.94
N ILE A 17 -0.23 -14.06 6.44
CA ILE A 17 0.97 -14.44 5.70
C ILE A 17 0.99 -15.88 5.20
N GLU A 18 0.23 -16.79 5.81
CA GLU A 18 0.12 -18.18 5.37
C GLU A 18 -0.40 -18.32 3.93
N GLN A 19 -1.04 -17.27 3.39
CA GLN A 19 -1.53 -17.23 2.02
C GLN A 19 -0.43 -16.89 0.99
N PHE A 20 0.79 -16.53 1.42
CA PHE A 20 1.84 -15.98 0.54
C PHE A 20 2.98 -16.94 0.20
N GLY A 21 2.86 -18.23 0.54
CA GLY A 21 3.85 -19.26 0.17
C GLY A 21 5.26 -18.93 0.68
N ASP A 22 6.21 -18.73 -0.23
CA ASP A 22 7.61 -18.46 0.11
C ASP A 22 7.90 -16.97 0.42
N ASP A 23 6.98 -16.05 0.08
CA ASP A 23 7.11 -14.60 0.36
C ASP A 23 6.31 -14.23 1.62
N LYS A 24 6.58 -14.91 2.72
CA LYS A 24 5.86 -14.66 3.98
C LYS A 24 6.30 -13.36 4.66
N GLY A 25 7.57 -13.00 4.56
CA GLY A 25 8.14 -11.90 5.33
C GLY A 25 8.47 -12.31 6.78
N GLY A 26 8.44 -11.38 7.72
CA GLY A 26 8.74 -11.61 9.13
C GLY A 26 10.09 -11.01 9.56
N ILE A 27 10.81 -11.69 10.44
CA ILE A 27 12.10 -11.24 10.97
C ILE A 27 13.19 -11.41 9.91
N PHE A 28 13.84 -10.29 9.53
CA PHE A 28 15.02 -10.28 8.67
C PHE A 28 16.32 -10.29 9.49
N ILE A 29 16.37 -9.46 10.55
CA ILE A 29 17.45 -9.47 11.57
C ILE A 29 16.79 -9.51 12.93
N ASN A 30 17.12 -10.54 13.75
CA ASN A 30 16.58 -10.68 15.08
C ASN A 30 17.21 -9.70 16.08
N SER A 31 16.44 -9.31 17.09
CA SER A 31 16.90 -8.55 18.23
C SER A 31 16.09 -8.93 19.47
N ASP A 32 16.79 -9.08 20.59
CA ASP A 32 16.18 -9.29 21.91
C ASP A 32 15.92 -7.95 22.64
N CYS A 33 16.33 -6.82 22.05
CA CYS A 33 16.08 -5.49 22.60
C CYS A 33 14.57 -5.16 22.52
N PRO A 34 13.97 -4.70 23.62
CA PRO A 34 12.56 -4.28 23.61
C PRO A 34 12.39 -3.03 22.78
N ILE A 35 11.31 -2.99 21.99
CA ILE A 35 10.98 -1.89 21.09
C ILE A 35 10.23 -0.79 21.85
N GLN A 36 10.77 0.42 21.83
CA GLN A 36 10.12 1.68 22.21
C GLN A 36 9.91 2.58 20.98
N ARG A 37 10.84 2.51 20.02
CA ARG A 37 10.83 3.32 18.80
C ARG A 37 11.10 2.44 17.59
N ILE A 38 10.22 2.51 16.62
CA ILE A 38 10.35 1.76 15.35
C ILE A 38 10.32 2.69 14.16
N GLY A 39 11.25 2.48 13.22
CA GLY A 39 11.29 3.17 11.96
C GLY A 39 10.57 2.38 10.85
N PHE A 40 9.91 3.08 9.93
CA PHE A 40 9.28 2.47 8.76
C PHE A 40 9.87 3.05 7.50
N ALA A 41 10.44 2.21 6.64
CA ALA A 41 10.98 2.62 5.35
C ALA A 41 10.65 1.59 4.25
N LEU A 42 10.68 2.03 2.98
CA LEU A 42 10.48 1.11 1.86
C LEU A 42 11.75 0.30 1.60
N GLU A 43 12.87 0.96 1.51
CA GLU A 43 14.20 0.39 1.33
C GLU A 43 15.26 1.22 2.07
N PRO A 44 16.45 0.66 2.36
CA PRO A 44 17.55 1.43 2.88
C PRO A 44 18.11 2.38 1.80
N TRP A 45 18.71 3.50 2.23
CA TRP A 45 19.37 4.51 1.38
C TRP A 45 20.76 4.83 1.94
N PRO A 46 21.63 5.54 1.20
CA PRO A 46 22.90 6.00 1.74
C PRO A 46 22.71 6.86 3.00
N GLY A 47 23.26 6.43 4.13
CA GLY A 47 23.07 7.06 5.45
C GLY A 47 21.85 6.55 6.23
N PHE A 48 21.25 5.42 5.82
CA PHE A 48 20.15 4.78 6.55
C PHE A 48 20.55 4.39 7.99
N ASP A 49 21.75 3.84 8.17
CA ASP A 49 22.32 3.53 9.48
C ASP A 49 22.46 4.77 10.39
N GLN A 50 22.85 5.92 9.82
CA GLN A 50 22.90 7.17 10.56
C GLN A 50 21.49 7.65 10.96
N TRP A 51 20.50 7.53 10.08
CA TRP A 51 19.11 7.83 10.41
C TRP A 51 18.59 6.95 11.55
N VAL A 52 18.90 5.65 11.55
CA VAL A 52 18.56 4.74 12.64
C VAL A 52 19.13 5.21 13.97
N ARG A 53 20.42 5.64 14.00
CA ARG A 53 21.07 6.20 15.19
C ARG A 53 20.44 7.52 15.65
N ASP A 54 20.27 8.47 14.71
CA ASP A 54 19.75 9.82 15.01
C ASP A 54 18.34 9.78 15.57
N GLN A 55 17.53 8.82 15.10
CA GLN A 55 16.17 8.60 15.58
C GLN A 55 16.10 7.70 16.83
N ASN A 56 17.23 7.16 17.31
CA ASN A 56 17.31 6.21 18.42
C ASN A 56 16.31 5.06 18.25
N LEU A 57 16.34 4.40 17.09
CA LEU A 57 15.43 3.29 16.79
C LEU A 57 15.90 2.00 17.44
N ASP A 58 14.95 1.20 17.92
CA ASP A 58 15.17 -0.15 18.44
C ASP A 58 14.87 -1.22 17.38
N ALA A 59 14.01 -0.88 16.41
CA ALA A 59 13.67 -1.74 15.28
C ALA A 59 13.36 -0.92 14.03
N VAL A 60 13.40 -1.57 12.86
CA VAL A 60 12.96 -1.01 11.60
C VAL A 60 12.11 -2.00 10.81
N PHE A 61 11.08 -1.48 10.15
CA PHE A 61 10.36 -2.14 9.08
C PHE A 61 10.96 -1.71 7.75
N LEU A 62 11.31 -2.69 6.89
CA LEU A 62 11.73 -2.45 5.52
C LEU A 62 10.84 -3.26 4.57
N HIS A 63 10.21 -2.59 3.59
CA HIS A 63 9.46 -3.32 2.56
C HIS A 63 10.40 -4.16 1.69
N ARG A 64 11.61 -3.64 1.39
CA ARG A 64 12.68 -4.31 0.62
C ARG A 64 14.03 -4.19 1.34
N PRO A 65 14.39 -5.15 2.21
CA PRO A 65 15.64 -5.11 2.96
C PRO A 65 16.88 -5.55 2.16
N TRP A 66 16.73 -6.01 0.93
CA TRP A 66 17.78 -6.69 0.13
C TRP A 66 19.07 -5.88 -0.05
N GLN A 67 19.00 -4.54 0.03
CA GLN A 67 20.15 -3.64 -0.10
C GLN A 67 20.68 -3.16 1.24
N LEU A 68 20.19 -3.71 2.35
CA LEU A 68 20.69 -3.38 3.68
C LEU A 68 22.13 -3.91 3.83
N GLN A 69 23.10 -3.00 3.92
CA GLN A 69 24.51 -3.34 4.08
C GLN A 69 24.88 -3.43 5.55
N GLU A 70 24.59 -2.38 6.30
CA GLU A 70 24.91 -2.27 7.73
C GLU A 70 23.73 -1.69 8.51
N ILE A 71 23.58 -2.17 9.74
CA ILE A 71 22.66 -1.61 10.73
C ILE A 71 23.32 -1.66 12.10
N PRO A 72 23.10 -0.70 13.01
CA PRO A 72 23.66 -0.73 14.36
C PRO A 72 23.30 -2.02 15.11
N ALA A 73 24.23 -2.51 15.93
CA ALA A 73 24.00 -3.70 16.74
C ALA A 73 22.78 -3.52 17.66
N GLY A 74 22.01 -4.57 17.82
CA GLY A 74 20.81 -4.58 18.67
C GLY A 74 19.53 -4.11 17.98
N ILE A 75 19.58 -3.63 16.74
CA ILE A 75 18.42 -3.21 15.98
C ILE A 75 17.74 -4.40 15.31
N GLY A 76 16.44 -4.62 15.61
CA GLY A 76 15.63 -5.61 14.91
C GLY A 76 15.20 -5.11 13.53
N VAL A 77 15.20 -6.00 12.52
CA VAL A 77 14.69 -5.69 11.18
C VAL A 77 13.59 -6.67 10.83
N ILE A 78 12.43 -6.12 10.46
CA ILE A 78 11.29 -6.89 9.96
C ILE A 78 10.95 -6.45 8.53
N PHE A 79 10.40 -7.36 7.75
CA PHE A 79 9.99 -7.04 6.38
C PHE A 79 8.73 -7.83 5.98
N TYR A 80 7.94 -7.21 5.11
CA TYR A 80 6.86 -7.84 4.37
C TYR A 80 6.83 -7.21 2.98
N HIS A 81 6.90 -8.05 1.94
CA HIS A 81 6.96 -7.57 0.56
C HIS A 81 5.62 -7.79 -0.13
N LEU A 82 5.32 -8.98 -0.64
CA LEU A 82 4.10 -9.23 -1.39
C LEU A 82 2.83 -9.03 -0.55
N ALA A 83 2.86 -9.43 0.72
CA ALA A 83 1.74 -9.24 1.64
C ALA A 83 1.45 -7.75 1.89
N PHE A 84 2.50 -6.93 2.04
CA PHE A 84 2.37 -5.47 2.14
C PHE A 84 1.76 -4.88 0.86
N ASP A 85 2.25 -5.27 -0.33
CA ASP A 85 1.73 -4.79 -1.59
C ASP A 85 0.24 -5.13 -1.77
N GLU A 86 -0.15 -6.37 -1.50
CA GLU A 86 -1.53 -6.81 -1.70
C GLU A 86 -2.50 -6.27 -0.64
N ARG A 87 -2.05 -6.03 0.62
CA ARG A 87 -2.92 -5.66 1.75
C ARG A 87 -2.91 -4.18 2.11
N LEU A 88 -1.86 -3.44 1.74
CA LEU A 88 -1.70 -2.04 2.13
C LEU A 88 -1.49 -1.06 0.98
N THR A 89 -1.43 -1.54 -0.29
CA THR A 89 -1.39 -0.65 -1.45
C THR A 89 -2.71 -0.69 -2.22
N MET A 90 -2.69 -0.97 -3.54
CA MET A 90 -3.85 -1.00 -4.42
C MET A 90 -4.58 -2.35 -4.46
N GLY A 91 -4.23 -3.30 -3.60
CA GLY A 91 -4.91 -4.58 -3.49
C GLY A 91 -6.21 -4.50 -2.69
N PHE A 92 -6.57 -5.59 -2.01
CA PHE A 92 -7.73 -5.60 -1.11
C PHE A 92 -7.37 -4.95 0.23
N ASN A 93 -7.41 -3.63 0.25
CA ASN A 93 -6.93 -2.77 1.33
C ASN A 93 -8.08 -2.03 2.02
N LEU A 94 -8.63 -2.61 3.08
CA LEU A 94 -9.73 -2.00 3.84
C LEU A 94 -9.35 -0.69 4.54
N ARG A 95 -8.07 -0.46 4.82
CA ARG A 95 -7.60 0.81 5.41
C ARG A 95 -7.64 1.98 4.41
N LEU A 96 -7.66 1.68 3.11
CA LEU A 96 -7.80 2.70 2.06
C LEU A 96 -9.26 3.14 1.86
N THR A 97 -10.23 2.33 2.29
CA THR A 97 -11.66 2.59 2.04
C THR A 97 -12.15 3.92 2.61
N PRO A 98 -11.86 4.33 3.86
CA PRO A 98 -12.31 5.62 4.38
C PRO A 98 -11.64 6.80 3.66
N ALA A 99 -10.37 6.69 3.29
CA ALA A 99 -9.66 7.75 2.57
C ALA A 99 -10.30 8.03 1.19
N LEU A 100 -10.71 6.99 0.49
CA LEU A 100 -11.37 7.07 -0.82
C LEU A 100 -12.90 7.27 -0.72
N GLY A 101 -13.48 7.31 0.48
CA GLY A 101 -14.92 7.44 0.69
C GLY A 101 -15.72 6.21 0.22
N MET A 102 -15.07 5.04 0.15
CA MET A 102 -15.68 3.80 -0.30
C MET A 102 -16.69 3.26 0.71
N ARG A 103 -17.81 2.78 0.18
CA ARG A 103 -18.90 2.14 0.95
C ARG A 103 -19.12 0.73 0.42
N HIS A 104 -19.33 -0.22 1.34
CA HIS A 104 -19.58 -1.62 1.01
C HIS A 104 -18.54 -2.21 0.03
N PRO A 105 -17.23 -2.15 0.36
CA PRO A 105 -16.18 -2.67 -0.51
C PRO A 105 -16.36 -4.17 -0.70
N GLN A 106 -16.26 -4.61 -1.95
CA GLN A 106 -16.31 -6.01 -2.35
C GLN A 106 -14.99 -6.41 -2.99
N ALA A 107 -14.51 -7.62 -2.70
CA ALA A 107 -13.32 -8.15 -3.32
C ALA A 107 -13.50 -8.25 -4.84
N PHE A 108 -12.47 -7.83 -5.59
CA PHE A 108 -12.50 -7.81 -7.04
C PHE A 108 -11.23 -8.43 -7.64
N GLY A 109 -11.43 -9.24 -8.69
CA GLY A 109 -10.37 -9.99 -9.33
C GLY A 109 -9.72 -11.02 -8.37
N LYS A 110 -9.05 -12.03 -8.91
CA LYS A 110 -8.34 -13.04 -8.10
C LYS A 110 -7.03 -13.43 -8.75
N LYS A 111 -6.00 -13.65 -7.92
CA LYS A 111 -4.73 -14.27 -8.29
C LYS A 111 -4.32 -15.24 -7.19
N SER A 112 -4.06 -16.49 -7.53
CA SER A 112 -3.68 -17.52 -6.54
C SER A 112 -4.62 -17.60 -5.33
N GLY A 113 -5.94 -17.45 -5.57
CA GLY A 113 -6.97 -17.48 -4.53
C GLY A 113 -7.17 -16.13 -3.77
N ARG A 114 -6.25 -15.21 -3.84
CA ARG A 114 -6.30 -13.91 -3.15
C ARG A 114 -6.95 -12.82 -4.02
N PRO A 115 -7.69 -11.86 -3.45
CA PRO A 115 -8.27 -10.76 -4.19
C PRO A 115 -7.18 -9.81 -4.71
N LEU A 116 -7.34 -9.33 -5.96
CA LEU A 116 -6.44 -8.36 -6.57
C LEU A 116 -6.78 -6.91 -6.22
N GLY A 117 -7.96 -6.67 -5.70
CA GLY A 117 -8.44 -5.34 -5.37
C GLY A 117 -9.87 -5.37 -4.86
N MET A 118 -10.53 -4.23 -4.94
CA MET A 118 -11.90 -4.03 -4.46
C MET A 118 -12.69 -3.10 -5.37
N ILE A 119 -14.00 -3.31 -5.43
CA ILE A 119 -14.98 -2.40 -6.02
C ILE A 119 -15.87 -1.89 -4.90
N ALA A 120 -16.26 -0.62 -4.97
CA ALA A 120 -17.16 -0.03 -3.99
C ALA A 120 -17.95 1.14 -4.58
N GLN A 121 -19.06 1.45 -3.94
CA GLN A 121 -19.77 2.69 -4.12
C GLN A 121 -19.09 3.83 -3.37
N ILE A 122 -19.24 5.04 -3.89
CA ILE A 122 -18.88 6.30 -3.21
C ILE A 122 -20.10 7.25 -3.28
N LEU A 123 -20.05 8.36 -2.56
CA LEU A 123 -21.04 9.40 -2.75
C LEU A 123 -20.95 9.96 -4.17
N PRO A 124 -22.08 10.02 -4.93
CA PRO A 124 -22.09 10.57 -6.28
C PRO A 124 -21.50 11.98 -6.31
N GLN A 125 -20.55 12.23 -7.21
CA GLN A 125 -19.90 13.52 -7.34
C GLN A 125 -19.28 13.70 -8.74
N PRO A 126 -18.96 14.96 -9.15
CA PRO A 126 -18.19 15.20 -10.39
C PRO A 126 -16.83 14.50 -10.35
N ILE A 127 -16.41 13.94 -11.50
CA ILE A 127 -15.11 13.24 -11.62
C ILE A 127 -13.95 14.16 -11.25
N GLU A 128 -13.97 15.43 -11.65
CA GLU A 128 -12.91 16.38 -11.32
C GLU A 128 -12.74 16.58 -9.80
N ARG A 129 -13.84 16.60 -9.06
CA ARG A 129 -13.79 16.67 -7.59
C ARG A 129 -13.14 15.42 -7.00
N TYR A 130 -13.48 14.26 -7.56
CA TYR A 130 -12.89 13.00 -7.07
C TYR A 130 -11.41 12.88 -7.43
N ARG A 131 -10.99 13.35 -8.62
CA ARG A 131 -9.57 13.47 -8.97
C ARG A 131 -8.80 14.32 -7.95
N HIS A 132 -9.37 15.45 -7.50
CA HIS A 132 -8.74 16.29 -6.47
C HIS A 132 -8.60 15.54 -5.14
N GLN A 133 -9.60 14.75 -4.74
CA GLN A 133 -9.50 13.88 -3.56
C GLN A 133 -8.38 12.86 -3.69
N ILE A 134 -8.28 12.14 -4.80
CA ILE A 134 -7.21 11.18 -5.10
C ILE A 134 -5.84 11.87 -5.01
N ARG A 135 -5.70 13.07 -5.60
CA ARG A 135 -4.46 13.85 -5.52
C ARG A 135 -4.08 14.17 -4.08
N GLY A 136 -5.01 14.54 -3.24
CA GLY A 136 -4.79 14.81 -1.82
C GLY A 136 -4.31 13.57 -1.04
N ILE A 137 -4.86 12.38 -1.36
CA ILE A 137 -4.54 11.13 -0.69
C ILE A 137 -3.12 10.65 -1.03
N PHE A 138 -2.76 10.66 -2.32
CA PHE A 138 -1.52 10.06 -2.83
C PHE A 138 -0.43 11.08 -3.20
N GLY A 139 -0.71 12.37 -3.11
CA GLY A 139 0.21 13.43 -3.56
C GLY A 139 0.30 13.57 -5.08
N GLY A 140 -0.64 12.97 -5.82
CA GLY A 140 -0.69 12.99 -7.28
C GLY A 140 -0.85 11.60 -7.90
N TRP A 141 -0.59 11.52 -9.18
CA TRP A 141 -0.57 10.29 -9.98
C TRP A 141 0.51 10.38 -11.05
N GLU A 142 0.88 9.26 -11.65
CA GLU A 142 1.82 9.22 -12.77
C GLU A 142 1.11 9.45 -14.09
N GLN A 143 -0.06 8.83 -14.26
CA GLN A 143 -0.79 8.89 -15.52
C GLN A 143 -2.30 8.78 -15.32
N ILE A 144 -3.05 9.45 -16.20
CA ILE A 144 -4.50 9.33 -16.32
C ILE A 144 -4.86 9.02 -17.77
N ILE A 145 -5.79 8.09 -17.97
CA ILE A 145 -6.54 7.96 -19.22
C ILE A 145 -7.96 8.37 -18.89
N SER A 146 -8.37 9.53 -19.43
CA SER A 146 -9.70 10.08 -19.18
C SER A 146 -10.79 9.21 -19.79
N GLY A 147 -11.85 8.98 -19.01
CA GLY A 147 -13.03 8.26 -19.45
C GLY A 147 -14.09 9.17 -20.08
N GLN A 148 -15.27 8.60 -20.31
CA GLN A 148 -16.41 9.32 -20.91
C GLN A 148 -17.42 9.85 -19.89
N PHE A 149 -17.25 9.53 -18.62
CA PHE A 149 -18.19 9.89 -17.55
C PHE A 149 -17.88 11.30 -16.99
N SER A 150 -18.91 12.05 -16.64
CA SER A 150 -18.78 13.35 -15.96
C SER A 150 -18.94 13.25 -14.44
N THR A 151 -19.59 12.17 -13.97
CA THR A 151 -19.86 11.89 -12.55
C THR A 151 -19.35 10.51 -12.20
N VAL A 152 -19.07 10.31 -10.92
CA VAL A 152 -18.63 9.01 -10.38
C VAL A 152 -19.40 8.70 -9.11
N ASP A 153 -19.88 7.47 -8.99
CA ASP A 153 -20.49 6.89 -7.79
C ASP A 153 -20.00 5.45 -7.52
N ARG A 154 -19.24 4.86 -8.44
CA ARG A 154 -18.66 3.52 -8.28
C ARG A 154 -17.23 3.47 -8.81
N ILE A 155 -16.35 2.96 -7.99
CA ILE A 155 -14.91 2.89 -8.28
C ILE A 155 -14.35 1.48 -8.07
N ALA A 156 -13.26 1.19 -8.77
CA ALA A 156 -12.41 0.03 -8.52
C ALA A 156 -11.02 0.50 -8.08
N VAL A 157 -10.43 -0.18 -7.10
CA VAL A 157 -9.04 -0.03 -6.67
C VAL A 157 -8.38 -1.40 -6.82
N VAL A 158 -7.41 -1.54 -7.72
CA VAL A 158 -6.89 -2.85 -8.09
C VAL A 158 -5.38 -2.81 -8.29
N GLY A 159 -4.65 -3.72 -7.64
CA GLY A 159 -3.19 -3.84 -7.74
C GLY A 159 -2.67 -4.35 -9.08
N ALA A 160 -3.57 -4.72 -10.01
CA ALA A 160 -3.25 -5.21 -11.35
C ALA A 160 -4.10 -4.49 -12.40
N LEU A 161 -3.58 -4.41 -13.63
CA LEU A 161 -4.32 -3.88 -14.78
C LEU A 161 -4.11 -4.78 -15.99
N ASN A 162 -5.22 -5.30 -16.54
CA ASN A 162 -5.28 -5.99 -17.82
C ASN A 162 -6.67 -5.80 -18.44
N ALA A 163 -6.85 -6.20 -19.71
CA ALA A 163 -8.10 -6.02 -20.42
C ALA A 163 -9.29 -6.66 -19.70
N GLN A 164 -9.14 -7.90 -19.24
CA GLN A 164 -10.22 -8.64 -18.56
C GLN A 164 -10.70 -7.95 -17.28
N LEU A 165 -9.77 -7.42 -16.47
CA LEU A 165 -10.12 -6.69 -15.24
C LEU A 165 -10.82 -5.36 -15.54
N VAL A 166 -10.38 -4.64 -16.59
CA VAL A 166 -11.04 -3.40 -17.04
C VAL A 166 -12.46 -3.67 -17.50
N GLU A 167 -12.65 -4.65 -18.38
CA GLU A 167 -13.96 -5.07 -18.88
C GLU A 167 -14.89 -5.57 -17.75
N ALA A 168 -14.35 -6.36 -16.82
CA ALA A 168 -15.10 -6.84 -15.66
C ALA A 168 -15.50 -5.72 -14.70
N ALA A 169 -14.69 -4.68 -14.56
CA ALA A 169 -15.02 -3.49 -13.78
C ALA A 169 -16.10 -2.65 -14.48
N ALA A 170 -15.96 -2.42 -15.79
CA ALA A 170 -16.96 -1.72 -16.60
C ALA A 170 -18.32 -2.41 -16.58
N ALA A 171 -18.35 -3.75 -16.66
CA ALA A 171 -19.57 -4.57 -16.57
C ALA A 171 -20.26 -4.46 -15.18
N GLN A 172 -19.59 -3.90 -14.19
CA GLN A 172 -20.14 -3.60 -12.87
C GLN A 172 -20.35 -2.08 -12.66
N ASP A 173 -20.52 -1.32 -13.73
CA ASP A 173 -20.80 0.12 -13.72
C ASP A 173 -19.72 0.96 -13.03
N VAL A 174 -18.45 0.52 -13.04
CA VAL A 174 -17.32 1.30 -12.51
C VAL A 174 -17.00 2.43 -13.49
N GLN A 175 -16.92 3.67 -13.00
CA GLN A 175 -16.53 4.83 -13.79
C GLN A 175 -15.04 5.14 -13.67
N ILE A 176 -14.41 4.86 -12.52
CA ILE A 176 -12.98 5.10 -12.29
C ILE A 176 -12.31 3.81 -11.79
N TYR A 177 -11.23 3.43 -12.48
CA TYR A 177 -10.34 2.33 -12.10
C TYR A 177 -9.01 2.91 -11.62
N ILE A 178 -8.70 2.73 -10.34
CA ILE A 178 -7.47 3.23 -9.70
C ILE A 178 -6.49 2.07 -9.58
N THR A 179 -5.26 2.26 -10.05
CA THR A 179 -4.22 1.23 -10.05
C THR A 179 -2.84 1.80 -9.73
N GLY A 180 -1.88 0.94 -9.42
CA GLY A 180 -0.50 1.36 -9.21
C GLY A 180 0.21 1.74 -10.49
N GLN A 181 -0.05 1.05 -11.62
CA GLN A 181 0.70 1.23 -12.86
C GLN A 181 -0.16 0.93 -14.09
N LEU A 182 -0.03 1.76 -15.13
CA LEU A 182 -0.61 1.48 -16.44
C LEU A 182 0.12 0.33 -17.15
N ARG A 183 -0.66 -0.45 -17.90
CA ARG A 183 -0.16 -1.54 -18.74
C ARG A 183 -0.70 -1.35 -20.17
N ALA A 184 0.18 -1.27 -21.14
CA ALA A 184 -0.19 -1.10 -22.55
C ALA A 184 -1.19 -2.14 -23.06
N SER A 185 -1.13 -3.38 -22.53
CA SER A 185 -2.06 -4.47 -22.88
C SER A 185 -3.53 -4.21 -22.50
N ALA A 186 -3.81 -3.19 -21.67
CA ALA A 186 -5.17 -2.83 -21.27
C ALA A 186 -5.75 -1.65 -22.09
N THR A 187 -4.95 -0.98 -22.91
CA THR A 187 -5.34 0.27 -23.60
C THR A 187 -6.62 0.12 -24.43
N ALA A 188 -6.72 -0.93 -25.26
CA ALA A 188 -7.90 -1.16 -26.07
C ALA A 188 -9.18 -1.37 -25.25
N ALA A 189 -9.08 -2.08 -24.10
CA ALA A 189 -10.21 -2.27 -23.21
C ALA A 189 -10.63 -0.98 -22.50
N ILE A 190 -9.67 -0.13 -22.12
CA ILE A 190 -9.94 1.18 -21.52
C ILE A 190 -10.69 2.07 -22.52
N GLU A 191 -10.23 2.13 -23.76
CA GLU A 191 -10.85 2.91 -24.84
C GLU A 191 -12.27 2.42 -25.17
N SER A 192 -12.44 1.09 -25.28
CA SER A 192 -13.74 0.52 -25.65
C SER A 192 -14.80 0.62 -24.55
N THR A 193 -14.39 0.55 -23.28
CA THR A 193 -15.30 0.65 -22.12
C THR A 193 -15.59 2.11 -21.74
N GLY A 194 -14.73 3.04 -22.10
CA GLY A 194 -14.83 4.44 -21.69
C GLY A 194 -14.63 4.69 -20.20
N ILE A 195 -14.13 3.70 -19.47
CA ILE A 195 -13.79 3.83 -18.04
C ILE A 195 -12.58 4.75 -17.88
N GLU A 196 -12.57 5.58 -16.85
CA GLU A 196 -11.37 6.35 -16.52
C GLU A 196 -10.37 5.46 -15.77
N VAL A 197 -9.08 5.55 -16.13
CA VAL A 197 -8.01 4.85 -15.40
C VAL A 197 -7.03 5.85 -14.84
N ILE A 198 -6.79 5.76 -13.52
CA ILE A 198 -5.83 6.59 -12.80
C ILE A 198 -4.71 5.69 -12.27
N ALA A 199 -3.52 5.81 -12.85
CA ALA A 199 -2.32 5.15 -12.38
C ALA A 199 -1.58 6.03 -11.38
N ILE A 200 -1.65 5.68 -10.11
CA ILE A 200 -1.08 6.44 -9.01
C ILE A 200 0.45 6.49 -9.07
N GLY A 201 1.08 5.41 -9.51
CA GLY A 201 2.51 5.17 -9.44
C GLY A 201 2.85 4.24 -8.28
N HIS A 202 3.66 3.22 -8.56
CA HIS A 202 4.01 2.16 -7.61
C HIS A 202 4.54 2.74 -6.29
N ARG A 203 5.52 3.62 -6.37
CA ARG A 203 6.12 4.25 -5.18
C ARG A 203 5.14 5.09 -4.35
N ARG A 204 4.21 5.83 -4.99
CA ARG A 204 3.18 6.58 -4.23
C ARG A 204 2.23 5.65 -3.49
N CYS A 205 1.86 4.54 -4.12
CA CYS A 205 1.04 3.51 -3.47
C CYS A 205 1.75 2.91 -2.26
N GLU A 206 3.02 2.56 -2.38
CA GLU A 206 3.84 2.04 -1.30
C GLU A 206 4.03 3.05 -0.16
N LEU A 207 4.30 4.33 -0.49
CA LEU A 207 4.43 5.39 0.53
C LEU A 207 3.12 5.63 1.30
N TRP A 208 1.98 5.49 0.63
CA TRP A 208 0.68 5.52 1.30
C TRP A 208 0.54 4.31 2.23
N GLY A 209 0.84 3.11 1.73
CA GLY A 209 0.83 1.86 2.49
C GLY A 209 1.75 1.92 3.71
N LEU A 210 2.95 2.47 3.57
CA LEU A 210 3.91 2.62 4.66
C LEU A 210 3.39 3.51 5.78
N ARG A 211 2.76 4.64 5.45
CA ARG A 211 2.10 5.51 6.44
C ARG A 211 0.93 4.81 7.11
N SER A 212 0.16 4.04 6.33
CA SER A 212 -0.96 3.25 6.86
C SER A 212 -0.48 2.15 7.82
N LEU A 213 0.64 1.48 7.51
CA LEU A 213 1.26 0.48 8.40
C LEU A 213 1.77 1.11 9.69
N ALA A 214 2.46 2.24 9.60
CA ALA A 214 2.92 2.99 10.77
C ALA A 214 1.75 3.37 11.68
N GLY A 215 0.65 3.87 11.10
CA GLY A 215 -0.60 4.15 11.83
C GLY A 215 -1.20 2.90 12.47
N LEU A 216 -1.26 1.77 11.76
CA LEU A 216 -1.76 0.50 12.28
C LEU A 216 -0.97 0.03 13.50
N VAL A 217 0.36 0.12 13.44
CA VAL A 217 1.24 -0.28 14.56
C VAL A 217 1.05 0.67 15.74
N GLN A 218 0.94 1.99 15.50
CA GLN A 218 0.68 2.97 16.56
C GLN A 218 -0.71 2.79 17.21
N GLU A 219 -1.73 2.43 16.42
CA GLU A 219 -3.08 2.12 16.94
C GLU A 219 -3.07 0.88 17.86
N ARG A 220 -2.28 -0.14 17.49
CA ARG A 220 -2.20 -1.40 18.25
C ARG A 220 -1.31 -1.31 19.49
N PHE A 221 -0.22 -0.55 19.40
CA PHE A 221 0.82 -0.41 20.41
C PHE A 221 1.05 1.06 20.74
N ALA A 222 0.12 1.64 21.50
CA ALA A 222 0.12 3.07 21.81
C ALA A 222 1.36 3.54 22.59
N GLU A 223 2.05 2.61 23.27
CA GLU A 223 3.26 2.89 24.08
C GLU A 223 4.56 2.98 23.25
N ILE A 224 4.56 2.61 21.98
CA ILE A 224 5.74 2.76 21.11
C ILE A 224 5.62 4.00 20.23
N SER A 225 6.77 4.56 19.86
CA SER A 225 6.83 5.68 18.90
C SER A 225 7.16 5.17 17.51
N VAL A 226 6.42 5.63 16.52
CA VAL A 226 6.67 5.29 15.10
C VAL A 226 7.34 6.46 14.39
N MET A 227 8.36 6.16 13.58
CA MET A 227 9.16 7.14 12.85
C MET A 227 9.11 6.85 11.35
N LEU A 228 8.89 7.90 10.56
CA LEU A 228 8.94 7.84 9.10
C LEU A 228 10.07 8.77 8.62
N PRO A 229 10.83 8.39 7.58
CA PRO A 229 11.81 9.27 6.98
C PRO A 229 11.14 10.49 6.36
N SER A 230 11.89 11.60 6.29
CA SER A 230 11.41 12.78 5.58
C SER A 230 11.30 12.50 4.07
N PRO A 231 10.43 13.22 3.34
CA PRO A 231 10.30 13.05 1.88
C PRO A 231 11.61 13.19 1.10
N LYS A 232 12.57 13.98 1.64
CA LYS A 232 13.90 14.18 1.03
C LYS A 232 14.79 12.93 1.08
N GLN A 233 14.53 12.00 1.99
CA GLN A 233 15.30 10.76 2.14
C GLN A 233 14.84 9.66 1.17
N TYR A 234 13.72 9.87 0.50
CA TYR A 234 13.20 8.95 -0.53
C TYR A 234 13.55 9.36 -1.98
N ASN A 235 14.27 10.47 -2.17
CA ASN A 235 14.67 10.99 -3.50
C ASN A 235 16.14 10.69 -3.79
#